data_dc5f5abef822a5a000ebf946026102ec
#
_entry.id   dc5f5abef822a5a000ebf946026102ec
#
_cell.length_a   1.000
_cell.length_b   1.000
_cell.length_c   1.000
_cell.angle_alpha   90.00
_cell.angle_beta   90.00
_cell.angle_gamma   90.00
#
_symmetry.space_group_name_H-M   'P 1'
#
loop_
_entity.id
_entity.type
_entity.pdbx_description
1 polymer ?
#
loop_
_entity_poly.entity_id
_entity_poly.type
_entity_poly.pdbx_seq_one_letter_code
_entity_poly.pdbx_strand_id
1 'polypeptide(L)'
;MTDYPVRPIVKPADLTHAMNGLLRKDVLRKIGPTTGELHRRAATAWNCLKLAAYFDGISLDHVGAYRTLGQQTTLFKQRYSLTPQGRNITRKMNGQTYYLRDGFAPCSTPGMSNHGWGLAIDVADCSGDRLKWLLAGNAEKFGWSWEIKNGPQAEAWHIQYVCGDAPSRGIRNALASFPELNA
;
A
#
# COMPACT_ATOMS: atom_id res chain seq x y z
N MET A 1 16.65 13.77 7.35
CA MET A 1 15.74 12.60 7.37
C MET A 1 14.45 13.05 6.71
N THR A 2 13.93 12.33 5.73
CA THR A 2 12.70 12.73 5.01
C THR A 2 11.49 12.48 5.91
N ASP A 3 10.64 13.50 6.09
CA ASP A 3 9.35 13.39 6.75
C ASP A 3 8.28 13.12 5.69
N TYR A 4 7.63 11.97 5.76
CA TYR A 4 6.53 11.61 4.86
C TYR A 4 5.20 12.16 5.38
N PRO A 5 4.30 12.68 4.51
CA PRO A 5 2.95 13.04 4.91
C PRO A 5 2.15 11.78 5.26
N VAL A 6 1.77 11.63 6.53
CA VAL A 6 1.07 10.44 7.03
C VAL A 6 -0.41 10.73 7.26
N ARG A 7 -1.25 9.89 6.70
CA ARG A 7 -2.69 9.85 6.98
C ARG A 7 -3.14 8.39 7.14
N PRO A 8 -4.00 8.08 8.11
CA PRO A 8 -4.53 6.73 8.27
C PRO A 8 -5.39 6.32 7.06
N ILE A 9 -5.43 5.03 6.76
CA ILE A 9 -6.37 4.51 5.77
C ILE A 9 -7.82 4.75 6.22
N VAL A 10 -8.67 5.08 5.25
CA VAL A 10 -10.12 5.05 5.40
C VAL A 10 -10.65 3.90 4.56
N LYS A 11 -11.23 2.90 5.21
CA LYS A 11 -11.75 1.74 4.49
C LYS A 11 -13.05 2.11 3.75
N PRO A 12 -13.20 1.75 2.46
CA PRO A 12 -14.48 1.80 1.78
C PRO A 12 -15.56 0.96 2.50
N ALA A 13 -16.83 1.35 2.35
CA ALA A 13 -17.95 0.73 3.05
C ALA A 13 -18.11 -0.78 2.77
N ASP A 14 -17.76 -1.22 1.56
CA ASP A 14 -17.80 -2.63 1.17
C ASP A 14 -16.73 -3.49 1.85
N LEU A 15 -15.77 -2.89 2.58
CA LEU A 15 -14.82 -3.57 3.44
C LEU A 15 -15.24 -3.64 4.93
N THR A 16 -16.40 -3.12 5.31
CA THR A 16 -16.83 -3.04 6.72
C THR A 16 -16.89 -4.42 7.38
N HIS A 17 -17.35 -5.44 6.65
CA HIS A 17 -17.46 -6.82 7.13
C HIS A 17 -16.43 -7.76 6.49
N ALA A 18 -15.45 -7.22 5.76
CA ALA A 18 -14.41 -8.00 5.13
C ALA A 18 -13.33 -8.40 6.13
N MET A 19 -12.66 -9.50 5.86
CA MET A 19 -11.48 -9.94 6.60
C MET A 19 -10.22 -9.56 5.84
N ASN A 20 -9.24 -9.02 6.55
CA ASN A 20 -7.96 -8.60 5.98
C ASN A 20 -7.23 -9.81 5.33
N GLY A 21 -6.90 -9.66 4.07
CA GLY A 21 -6.25 -10.70 3.26
C GLY A 21 -7.18 -11.80 2.74
N LEU A 22 -8.50 -11.67 2.97
CA LEU A 22 -9.54 -12.60 2.47
C LEU A 22 -10.63 -11.83 1.71
N LEU A 23 -10.23 -10.89 0.88
CA LEU A 23 -11.16 -10.09 0.10
C LEU A 23 -11.79 -10.91 -1.02
N ARG A 24 -13.07 -10.62 -1.31
CA ARG A 24 -13.78 -11.17 -2.46
C ARG A 24 -13.20 -10.58 -3.75
N LYS A 25 -13.25 -11.33 -4.83
CA LYS A 25 -12.71 -10.90 -6.13
C LYS A 25 -13.45 -9.71 -6.74
N ASP A 26 -14.74 -9.57 -6.45
CA ASP A 26 -15.57 -8.48 -7.00
C ASP A 26 -15.25 -7.10 -6.42
N VAL A 27 -14.55 -7.03 -5.28
CA VAL A 27 -14.05 -5.77 -4.73
C VAL A 27 -12.62 -5.45 -5.17
N LEU A 28 -11.94 -6.40 -5.82
CA LEU A 28 -10.57 -6.26 -6.32
C LEU A 28 -10.57 -5.93 -7.81
N ARG A 29 -9.57 -5.17 -8.24
CA ARG A 29 -9.32 -4.82 -9.64
C ARG A 29 -7.83 -4.92 -9.96
N LYS A 30 -7.52 -5.45 -11.14
CA LYS A 30 -6.15 -5.48 -11.68
C LYS A 30 -5.65 -4.06 -11.94
N ILE A 31 -4.36 -3.82 -11.71
CA ILE A 31 -3.70 -2.50 -11.85
C ILE A 31 -2.55 -2.49 -12.86
N GLY A 32 -2.44 -3.49 -13.68
CA GLY A 32 -1.42 -3.60 -14.71
C GLY A 32 -1.58 -4.84 -15.54
N PRO A 33 -0.78 -4.97 -16.60
CA PRO A 33 -0.89 -6.09 -17.54
C PRO A 33 -0.42 -7.43 -16.95
N THR A 34 0.44 -7.42 -15.93
CA THR A 34 1.10 -8.63 -15.46
C THR A 34 0.59 -9.14 -14.11
N THR A 35 0.77 -8.40 -13.03
CA THR A 35 0.40 -8.88 -11.69
C THR A 35 0.08 -7.70 -10.77
N GLY A 36 -0.87 -7.90 -9.89
CA GLY A 36 -1.26 -6.93 -8.88
C GLY A 36 -2.73 -6.58 -8.96
N GLU A 37 -3.34 -6.60 -7.81
CA GLU A 37 -4.73 -6.19 -7.61
C GLU A 37 -4.77 -5.19 -6.46
N LEU A 38 -5.69 -4.25 -6.52
CA LEU A 38 -6.05 -3.37 -5.42
C LEU A 38 -7.57 -3.41 -5.22
N HIS A 39 -8.02 -2.94 -4.08
CA HIS A 39 -9.42 -2.59 -3.93
C HIS A 39 -9.82 -1.60 -5.03
N ARG A 40 -10.98 -1.77 -5.66
CA ARG A 40 -11.41 -1.01 -6.85
C ARG A 40 -11.24 0.51 -6.71
N ARG A 41 -11.50 1.10 -5.53
CA ARG A 41 -11.28 2.55 -5.28
C ARG A 41 -9.79 2.92 -5.31
N ALA A 42 -8.96 2.11 -4.68
CA ALA A 42 -7.51 2.29 -4.70
C ALA A 42 -6.92 2.05 -6.09
N ALA A 43 -7.44 1.07 -6.84
CA ALA A 43 -7.04 0.81 -8.22
C ALA A 43 -7.31 2.02 -9.13
N THR A 44 -8.50 2.60 -9.05
CA THR A 44 -8.84 3.84 -9.77
C THR A 44 -7.90 4.99 -9.39
N ALA A 45 -7.64 5.18 -8.09
CA ALA A 45 -6.72 6.21 -7.59
C ALA A 45 -5.28 6.00 -8.11
N TRP A 46 -4.82 4.74 -8.16
CA TRP A 46 -3.52 4.38 -8.69
C TRP A 46 -3.40 4.67 -10.19
N ASN A 47 -4.41 4.31 -10.97
CA ASN A 47 -4.44 4.60 -12.41
C ASN A 47 -4.42 6.11 -12.68
N CYS A 48 -5.18 6.90 -11.89
CA CYS A 48 -5.14 8.36 -11.99
C CYS A 48 -3.75 8.93 -11.64
N LEU A 49 -3.11 8.41 -10.59
CA LEU A 49 -1.76 8.82 -10.18
C LEU A 49 -0.73 8.48 -11.28
N LYS A 50 -0.79 7.26 -11.83
CA LYS A 50 0.10 6.84 -12.94
C LYS A 50 -0.07 7.70 -14.18
N LEU A 51 -1.29 8.03 -14.56
CA LEU A 51 -1.55 8.88 -15.71
C LEU A 51 -0.99 10.30 -15.50
N ALA A 52 -1.18 10.89 -14.31
CA ALA A 52 -0.62 12.19 -13.98
C ALA A 52 0.92 12.16 -14.02
N ALA A 53 1.54 11.12 -13.47
CA ALA A 53 2.98 10.93 -13.52
C ALA A 53 3.49 10.84 -14.96
N TYR A 54 2.79 10.09 -15.81
CA TYR A 54 3.13 9.95 -17.23
C TYR A 54 3.14 11.31 -17.95
N PHE A 55 2.15 12.17 -17.72
CA PHE A 55 2.12 13.52 -18.31
C PHE A 55 3.25 14.42 -17.81
N ASP A 56 3.76 14.17 -16.61
CA ASP A 56 4.90 14.89 -16.03
C ASP A 56 6.25 14.20 -16.36
N GLY A 57 6.27 13.19 -17.25
CA GLY A 57 7.47 12.48 -17.67
C GLY A 57 8.01 11.50 -16.62
N ILE A 58 7.21 11.15 -15.61
CA ILE A 58 7.57 10.21 -14.54
C ILE A 58 6.91 8.85 -14.79
N SER A 59 7.72 7.79 -14.90
CA SER A 59 7.21 6.42 -14.97
C SER A 59 6.99 5.88 -13.56
N LEU A 60 5.75 5.52 -13.22
CA LEU A 60 5.41 4.80 -11.98
C LEU A 60 4.99 3.37 -12.29
N ASP A 61 5.55 2.45 -11.53
CA ASP A 61 5.14 1.04 -11.49
C ASP A 61 5.15 0.53 -10.05
N HIS A 62 4.77 -0.73 -9.82
CA HIS A 62 4.66 -1.32 -8.50
C HIS A 62 5.34 -2.69 -8.43
N VAL A 63 5.76 -3.05 -7.20
CA VAL A 63 6.34 -4.37 -6.86
C VAL A 63 5.50 -5.11 -5.82
N GLY A 64 4.54 -4.45 -5.19
CA GLY A 64 3.62 -5.01 -4.20
C GLY A 64 2.26 -4.33 -4.24
N ALA A 65 1.18 -5.12 -4.13
CA ALA A 65 -0.20 -4.64 -4.12
C ALA A 65 -1.04 -5.47 -3.12
N TYR A 66 -2.27 -5.88 -3.45
CA TYR A 66 -3.05 -6.75 -2.57
C TYR A 66 -2.27 -8.01 -2.20
N ARG A 67 -2.28 -8.33 -0.91
CA ARG A 67 -1.63 -9.52 -0.35
C ARG A 67 -2.65 -10.34 0.39
N THR A 68 -2.83 -11.59 -0.02
CA THR A 68 -3.71 -12.54 0.68
C THR A 68 -3.20 -12.86 2.08
N LEU A 69 -4.09 -13.32 2.96
CA LEU A 69 -3.73 -13.77 4.31
C LEU A 69 -2.68 -14.90 4.27
N GLY A 70 -2.80 -15.81 3.30
CA GLY A 70 -1.82 -16.88 3.09
C GLY A 70 -0.43 -16.35 2.73
N GLN A 71 -0.36 -15.41 1.77
CA GLN A 71 0.91 -14.76 1.39
C GLN A 71 1.52 -13.97 2.56
N GLN A 72 0.70 -13.22 3.32
CA GLN A 72 1.19 -12.51 4.51
C GLN A 72 1.69 -13.48 5.58
N THR A 73 1.02 -14.61 5.78
CA THR A 73 1.44 -15.63 6.73
C THR A 73 2.78 -16.27 6.34
N THR A 74 2.95 -16.57 5.06
CA THR A 74 4.22 -17.09 4.53
C THR A 74 5.36 -16.07 4.73
N LEU A 75 5.14 -14.81 4.35
CA LEU A 75 6.10 -13.73 4.55
C LEU A 75 6.47 -13.55 6.03
N PHE A 76 5.46 -13.59 6.92
CA PHE A 76 5.67 -13.45 8.36
C PHE A 76 6.53 -14.60 8.91
N LYS A 77 6.22 -15.85 8.56
CA LYS A 77 6.99 -17.03 9.00
C LYS A 77 8.43 -17.06 8.46
N GLN A 78 8.66 -16.48 7.28
CA GLN A 78 10.02 -16.31 6.75
C GLN A 78 10.83 -15.32 7.58
N ARG A 79 10.21 -14.21 8.00
CA ARG A 79 10.89 -13.10 8.67
C ARG A 79 10.96 -13.22 10.18
N TYR A 80 10.05 -13.98 10.81
CA TYR A 80 9.95 -14.11 12.26
C TYR A 80 10.04 -15.56 12.73
N SER A 81 10.55 -15.74 13.95
CA SER A 81 10.62 -17.04 14.64
C SER A 81 10.16 -16.92 16.07
N LEU A 82 9.85 -18.06 16.72
CA LEU A 82 9.55 -18.11 18.16
C LEU A 82 10.79 -17.98 19.03
N THR A 83 11.98 -18.21 18.44
CA THR A 83 13.26 -18.10 19.16
C THR A 83 13.81 -16.69 19.03
N PRO A 84 14.25 -16.03 20.12
CA PRO A 84 14.94 -14.75 20.07
C PRO A 84 16.15 -14.77 19.12
N GLN A 85 16.35 -13.69 18.37
CA GLN A 85 17.37 -13.56 17.32
C GLN A 85 18.29 -12.35 17.54
N GLY A 86 18.47 -11.92 18.76
CA GLY A 86 19.34 -10.77 19.07
C GLY A 86 18.76 -9.39 18.73
N ARG A 87 17.69 -9.30 17.94
CA ARG A 87 17.01 -8.04 17.60
C ARG A 87 15.76 -7.85 18.46
N ASN A 88 15.59 -6.65 19.03
CA ASN A 88 14.44 -6.31 19.89
C ASN A 88 13.16 -5.96 19.10
N ILE A 89 13.01 -6.46 17.88
CA ILE A 89 11.81 -6.23 17.08
C ILE A 89 10.94 -7.48 17.16
N THR A 90 9.78 -7.32 17.77
CA THR A 90 8.85 -8.44 18.01
C THR A 90 7.47 -8.15 17.43
N ARG A 91 6.70 -9.21 17.23
CA ARG A 91 5.27 -9.20 16.89
C ARG A 91 4.54 -10.25 17.74
N LYS A 92 3.30 -9.97 18.08
CA LYS A 92 2.43 -10.96 18.74
C LYS A 92 1.44 -11.56 17.75
N MET A 93 1.29 -12.86 17.77
CA MET A 93 0.29 -13.60 16.98
C MET A 93 -0.19 -14.81 17.75
N ASN A 94 -1.51 -14.97 17.88
CA ASN A 94 -2.13 -16.10 18.61
C ASN A 94 -1.57 -16.30 20.03
N GLY A 95 -1.37 -15.21 20.77
CA GLY A 95 -0.84 -15.23 22.14
C GLY A 95 0.66 -15.47 22.25
N GLN A 96 1.35 -15.77 21.16
CA GLN A 96 2.80 -16.00 21.14
C GLN A 96 3.57 -14.76 20.68
N THR A 97 4.79 -14.60 21.20
CA THR A 97 5.73 -13.56 20.76
C THR A 97 6.69 -14.13 19.72
N TYR A 98 6.79 -13.45 18.60
CA TYR A 98 7.69 -13.76 17.51
C TYR A 98 8.78 -12.69 17.40
N TYR A 99 9.99 -13.12 17.11
CA TYR A 99 11.19 -12.30 17.03
C TYR A 99 11.64 -12.17 15.58
N LEU A 100 11.95 -10.96 15.15
CA LEU A 100 12.45 -10.70 13.79
C LEU A 100 13.81 -11.38 13.61
N ARG A 101 13.94 -12.18 12.56
CA ARG A 101 15.20 -12.84 12.19
C ARG A 101 16.22 -11.81 11.69
N ASP A 102 17.49 -12.09 11.90
CA ASP A 102 18.58 -11.27 11.36
C ASP A 102 18.55 -11.25 9.83
N GLY A 103 18.91 -10.11 9.25
CA GLY A 103 18.91 -9.89 7.81
C GLY A 103 17.54 -9.60 7.18
N PHE A 104 16.44 -9.65 7.93
CA PHE A 104 15.11 -9.34 7.40
C PHE A 104 14.59 -7.97 7.84
N ALA A 105 13.83 -7.33 6.96
CA ALA A 105 13.01 -6.17 7.30
C ALA A 105 11.74 -6.59 8.06
N PRO A 106 11.22 -5.77 8.99
CA PRO A 106 9.95 -6.03 9.66
C PRO A 106 8.80 -6.17 8.66
N CYS A 107 7.76 -6.90 9.04
CA CYS A 107 6.47 -6.89 8.35
C CYS A 107 5.32 -6.96 9.36
N SER A 108 4.13 -6.64 8.89
CA SER A 108 2.90 -6.71 9.69
C SER A 108 2.55 -8.16 10.03
N THR A 109 1.93 -8.36 11.21
CA THR A 109 1.29 -9.64 11.57
C THR A 109 0.22 -10.01 10.54
N PRO A 110 0.05 -11.30 10.20
CA PRO A 110 -1.04 -11.74 9.33
C PRO A 110 -2.40 -11.19 9.77
N GLY A 111 -3.17 -10.67 8.83
CA GLY A 111 -4.44 -10.01 9.08
C GLY A 111 -4.36 -8.53 9.48
N MET A 112 -3.16 -7.94 9.58
CA MET A 112 -2.97 -6.55 10.03
C MET A 112 -2.33 -5.62 8.97
N SER A 113 -1.95 -6.16 7.82
CA SER A 113 -1.30 -5.38 6.76
C SER A 113 -2.31 -4.56 5.94
N ASN A 114 -1.98 -3.32 5.58
CA ASN A 114 -2.80 -2.51 4.68
C ASN A 114 -2.84 -3.09 3.25
N HIS A 115 -1.85 -3.87 2.85
CA HIS A 115 -1.92 -4.68 1.63
C HIS A 115 -3.06 -5.72 1.67
N GLY A 116 -3.39 -6.26 2.85
CA GLY A 116 -4.49 -7.20 3.01
C GLY A 116 -5.89 -6.57 2.84
N TRP A 117 -6.00 -5.25 2.86
CA TRP A 117 -7.21 -4.52 2.49
C TRP A 117 -7.24 -4.13 1.00
N GLY A 118 -6.17 -4.41 0.23
CA GLY A 118 -5.99 -3.88 -1.11
C GLY A 118 -5.89 -2.35 -1.15
N LEU A 119 -5.49 -1.74 -0.05
CA LEU A 119 -5.40 -0.28 0.12
C LEU A 119 -3.97 0.21 0.23
N ALA A 120 -2.97 -0.65 0.03
CA ALA A 120 -1.56 -0.26 -0.01
C ALA A 120 -0.88 -0.79 -1.26
N ILE A 121 0.13 -0.07 -1.72
CA ILE A 121 0.94 -0.40 -2.88
C ILE A 121 2.41 -0.05 -2.59
N ASP A 122 3.30 -0.91 -3.04
CA ASP A 122 4.74 -0.68 -2.99
C ASP A 122 5.20 -0.18 -4.37
N VAL A 123 5.59 1.08 -4.44
CA VAL A 123 6.04 1.73 -5.68
C VAL A 123 7.43 1.21 -6.06
N ALA A 124 7.59 0.74 -7.30
CA ALA A 124 8.87 0.28 -7.82
C ALA A 124 9.87 1.43 -7.93
N ASP A 125 11.13 1.16 -7.60
CA ASP A 125 12.22 2.13 -7.68
C ASP A 125 11.87 3.51 -7.11
N CYS A 126 11.19 3.53 -5.96
CA CYS A 126 10.69 4.74 -5.31
C CYS A 126 11.85 5.55 -4.69
N SER A 127 12.64 6.18 -5.53
CA SER A 127 13.78 7.02 -5.14
C SER A 127 13.93 8.18 -6.14
N GLY A 128 14.90 9.06 -5.92
CA GLY A 128 15.22 10.13 -6.85
C GLY A 128 13.99 10.96 -7.25
N ASP A 129 13.78 11.12 -8.55
CA ASP A 129 12.73 11.99 -9.08
C ASP A 129 11.32 11.43 -8.88
N ARG A 130 11.14 10.10 -8.84
CA ARG A 130 9.85 9.48 -8.50
C ARG A 130 9.40 9.85 -7.09
N LEU A 131 10.28 9.67 -6.11
CA LEU A 131 9.98 10.02 -4.72
C LEU A 131 9.77 11.53 -4.56
N LYS A 132 10.61 12.37 -5.18
CA LYS A 132 10.43 13.85 -5.15
C LYS A 132 9.09 14.24 -5.73
N TRP A 133 8.70 13.67 -6.87
CA TRP A 133 7.43 13.95 -7.52
C TRP A 133 6.23 13.55 -6.64
N LEU A 134 6.28 12.38 -6.02
CA LEU A 134 5.24 11.95 -5.09
C LEU A 134 5.13 12.89 -3.88
N LEU A 135 6.27 13.29 -3.30
CA LEU A 135 6.35 14.19 -2.13
C LEU A 135 5.98 15.64 -2.45
N ALA A 136 6.03 16.05 -3.72
CA ALA A 136 5.56 17.39 -4.16
C ALA A 136 4.04 17.58 -4.07
N GLY A 137 3.33 16.68 -3.36
CA GLY A 137 1.88 16.72 -3.16
C GLY A 137 1.10 15.87 -4.16
N ASN A 138 1.77 15.24 -5.13
CA ASN A 138 1.07 14.43 -6.13
C ASN A 138 0.45 13.17 -5.52
N ALA A 139 1.12 12.49 -4.57
CA ALA A 139 0.53 11.38 -3.85
C ALA A 139 -0.78 11.79 -3.15
N GLU A 140 -0.77 12.86 -2.35
CA GLU A 140 -1.96 13.36 -1.63
C GLU A 140 -3.08 13.81 -2.57
N LYS A 141 -2.73 14.49 -3.67
CA LYS A 141 -3.68 14.93 -4.70
C LYS A 141 -4.52 13.78 -5.23
N PHE A 142 -3.95 12.58 -5.33
CA PHE A 142 -4.63 11.37 -5.79
C PHE A 142 -5.00 10.39 -4.65
N GLY A 143 -5.06 10.88 -3.40
CA GLY A 143 -5.57 10.13 -2.26
C GLY A 143 -4.61 9.09 -1.69
N TRP A 144 -3.31 9.27 -1.90
CA TRP A 144 -2.26 8.43 -1.36
C TRP A 144 -1.46 9.14 -0.27
N SER A 145 -0.99 8.39 0.71
CA SER A 145 -0.20 8.88 1.84
C SER A 145 0.73 7.77 2.32
N TRP A 146 1.68 8.08 3.19
CA TRP A 146 2.56 7.09 3.81
C TRP A 146 1.99 6.58 5.13
N GLU A 147 2.45 5.40 5.58
CA GLU A 147 2.04 4.82 6.86
C GLU A 147 2.89 5.34 8.02
N ILE A 148 4.19 5.52 7.78
CA ILE A 148 5.16 5.93 8.80
C ILE A 148 5.85 7.21 8.37
N LYS A 149 5.82 8.22 9.25
CA LYS A 149 6.32 9.56 8.97
C LYS A 149 7.83 9.59 8.70
N ASN A 150 8.61 8.95 9.57
CA ASN A 150 10.08 8.94 9.51
C ASN A 150 10.66 7.79 10.35
N GLY A 151 11.99 7.71 10.40
CA GLY A 151 12.71 6.72 11.20
C GLY A 151 13.09 5.46 10.41
N PRO A 152 13.73 4.49 11.09
CA PRO A 152 14.32 3.31 10.42
C PRO A 152 13.28 2.33 9.86
N GLN A 153 12.00 2.49 10.18
CA GLN A 153 10.90 1.68 9.66
C GLN A 153 10.06 2.43 8.61
N ALA A 154 10.40 3.69 8.30
CA ALA A 154 9.73 4.45 7.25
C ALA A 154 10.15 3.91 5.88
N GLU A 155 9.15 3.56 5.08
CA GLU A 155 9.32 2.94 3.78
C GLU A 155 8.89 3.92 2.69
N ALA A 156 9.86 4.48 1.95
CA ALA A 156 9.61 5.46 0.90
C ALA A 156 8.67 4.93 -0.18
N TRP A 157 8.75 3.64 -0.46
CA TRP A 157 7.97 2.95 -1.49
C TRP A 157 6.54 2.60 -1.06
N HIS A 158 6.28 2.48 0.25
CA HIS A 158 4.98 2.04 0.76
C HIS A 158 4.01 3.21 0.88
N ILE A 159 3.04 3.28 -0.02
CA ILE A 159 1.95 4.25 0.04
C ILE A 159 0.60 3.58 0.19
N GLN A 160 -0.32 4.25 0.87
CA GLN A 160 -1.64 3.72 1.21
C GLN A 160 -2.76 4.68 0.79
N TYR A 161 -3.86 4.11 0.32
CA TYR A 161 -5.05 4.85 -0.08
C TYR A 161 -5.86 5.30 1.15
N VAL A 162 -6.16 6.61 1.21
CA VAL A 162 -6.72 7.25 2.42
C VAL A 162 -8.08 7.92 2.22
N CYS A 163 -8.71 7.73 1.06
CA CYS A 163 -9.95 8.45 0.73
C CYS A 163 -11.25 7.64 0.94
N GLY A 164 -11.17 6.34 1.24
CA GLY A 164 -12.38 5.52 1.39
C GLY A 164 -13.27 5.55 0.13
N ASP A 165 -14.54 5.89 0.32
CA ASP A 165 -15.51 6.04 -0.77
C ASP A 165 -15.59 7.45 -1.37
N ALA A 166 -14.93 8.43 -0.75
CA ALA A 166 -14.95 9.83 -1.18
C ALA A 166 -13.64 10.17 -1.96
N PRO A 167 -13.60 9.99 -3.29
CA PRO A 167 -12.39 10.24 -4.08
C PRO A 167 -11.93 11.70 -3.93
N SER A 168 -10.61 11.90 -3.90
CA SER A 168 -10.01 13.24 -3.84
C SER A 168 -10.39 14.09 -5.06
N ARG A 169 -10.18 15.41 -4.97
CA ARG A 169 -10.41 16.31 -6.13
C ARG A 169 -9.59 15.91 -7.34
N GLY A 170 -8.33 15.48 -7.15
CA GLY A 170 -7.45 15.05 -8.23
C GLY A 170 -8.01 13.83 -8.97
N ILE A 171 -8.52 12.84 -8.22
CA ILE A 171 -9.16 11.65 -8.81
C ILE A 171 -10.41 12.07 -9.60
N ARG A 172 -11.30 12.89 -9.02
CA ARG A 172 -12.51 13.34 -9.71
C ARG A 172 -12.21 14.07 -11.01
N ASN A 173 -11.22 14.97 -11.00
CA ASN A 173 -10.81 15.71 -12.20
C ASN A 173 -10.22 14.79 -13.28
N ALA A 174 -9.39 13.81 -12.89
CA ALA A 174 -8.84 12.84 -13.82
C ALA A 174 -9.95 11.99 -14.46
N LEU A 175 -10.91 11.52 -13.67
CA LEU A 175 -12.04 10.72 -14.18
C LEU A 175 -12.99 11.53 -15.08
N ALA A 176 -13.11 12.84 -14.88
CA ALA A 176 -13.89 13.70 -15.76
C ALA A 176 -13.26 13.80 -17.16
N SER A 177 -11.93 13.73 -17.25
CA SER A 177 -11.19 13.79 -18.52
C SER A 177 -10.94 12.40 -19.13
N PHE A 178 -10.84 11.36 -18.30
CA PHE A 178 -10.47 9.99 -18.67
C PHE A 178 -11.35 8.99 -17.92
N PRO A 179 -12.64 8.82 -18.30
CA PRO A 179 -13.59 7.94 -17.60
C PRO A 179 -13.16 6.47 -17.56
N GLU A 180 -12.38 6.03 -18.53
CA GLU A 180 -11.85 4.66 -18.65
C GLU A 180 -10.93 4.26 -17.47
N LEU A 181 -10.36 5.21 -16.75
CA LEU A 181 -9.56 4.92 -15.55
C LEU A 181 -10.38 4.26 -14.42
N ASN A 182 -11.71 4.33 -14.52
CA ASN A 182 -12.63 3.69 -13.59
C ASN A 182 -13.10 2.31 -14.08
N ALA A 183 -12.65 1.86 -15.24
CA ALA A 183 -13.02 0.57 -15.81
C ALA A 183 -12.32 -0.62 -15.14
#